data_1b8696ee2589de8d8cfb3724d67c1662
#
_entry.id   1b8696ee2589de8d8cfb3724d67c1662
#
_cell.length_a   1.000
_cell.length_b   1.000
_cell.length_c   1.000
_cell.angle_alpha   90.00
_cell.angle_beta   90.00
_cell.angle_gamma   90.00
#
_symmetry.space_group_name_H-M   'P 1'
#
loop_
_entity.id
_entity.type
_entity.pdbx_description
1 polymer ?
#
loop_
_entity_poly.entity_id
_entity_poly.type
_entity_poly.pdbx_seq_one_letter_code
_entity_poly.pdbx_strand_id
1 'polypeptide(L)'
;MFRGKKYQDSAKQIDKALQYDPKEGLELICKTASAKFDETVELHVKLGVDSRHADQQVRGAIVLPNGTGKTARVLVFAKGDKADAAREAGADFVGDMDLVEKIQKENWFGFDVVVASPDMMGVVGRLGKVLGPKGLMPSPKAGTVTPDVAKAVKE
;
A
#
# COMPACT_ATOMS: atom_id res chain seq x y z
N MET A 1 27.62 24.51 -0.72
CA MET A 1 27.67 23.42 -1.72
C MET A 1 27.31 24.00 -3.07
N PHE A 2 28.16 23.88 -4.08
CA PHE A 2 27.85 24.41 -5.42
C PHE A 2 26.78 23.55 -6.09
N ARG A 3 25.70 24.18 -6.53
CA ARG A 3 24.60 23.57 -7.26
C ARG A 3 24.86 23.67 -8.77
N GLY A 4 24.49 22.64 -9.53
CA GLY A 4 24.64 22.64 -11.00
C GLY A 4 23.77 23.70 -11.69
N LYS A 5 24.14 24.09 -12.92
CA LYS A 5 23.44 25.13 -13.69
C LYS A 5 21.95 24.85 -13.86
N LYS A 6 21.59 23.64 -14.24
CA LYS A 6 20.17 23.21 -14.39
C LYS A 6 19.35 23.43 -13.10
N TYR A 7 19.92 23.05 -11.94
CA TYR A 7 19.27 23.29 -10.66
C TYR A 7 19.07 24.79 -10.38
N GLN A 8 20.09 25.61 -10.66
CA GLN A 8 19.98 27.04 -10.46
C GLN A 8 18.91 27.69 -11.35
N ASP A 9 18.79 27.24 -12.60
CA ASP A 9 17.80 27.74 -13.53
C ASP A 9 16.38 27.31 -13.13
N SER A 10 16.19 26.07 -12.68
CA SER A 10 14.91 25.60 -12.12
C SER A 10 14.55 26.35 -10.83
N ALA A 11 15.54 26.56 -9.94
CA ALA A 11 15.31 27.24 -8.66
C ALA A 11 14.91 28.72 -8.80
N LYS A 12 15.31 29.40 -9.86
CA LYS A 12 14.88 30.78 -10.17
C LYS A 12 13.39 30.91 -10.48
N GLN A 13 12.76 29.81 -10.91
CA GLN A 13 11.33 29.78 -11.26
C GLN A 13 10.43 29.58 -10.05
N ILE A 14 11.00 29.25 -8.87
CA ILE A 14 10.28 28.92 -7.65
C ILE A 14 10.58 29.97 -6.58
N ASP A 15 9.58 30.71 -6.15
CA ASP A 15 9.70 31.56 -4.97
C ASP A 15 9.34 30.73 -3.73
N LYS A 16 10.32 30.51 -2.87
CA LYS A 16 10.17 29.70 -1.65
C LYS A 16 9.36 30.41 -0.55
N ALA A 17 9.14 31.71 -0.65
CA ALA A 17 8.35 32.46 0.30
C ALA A 17 6.84 32.40 -0.01
N LEU A 18 6.48 32.04 -1.24
CA LEU A 18 5.09 31.93 -1.66
C LEU A 18 4.52 30.54 -1.36
N GLN A 19 3.25 30.53 -1.02
CA GLN A 19 2.44 29.32 -0.99
C GLN A 19 1.69 29.22 -2.31
N TYR A 20 1.97 28.18 -3.08
CA TYR A 20 1.34 27.96 -4.36
C TYR A 20 0.04 27.17 -4.19
N ASP A 21 -0.93 27.46 -5.04
CA ASP A 21 -2.09 26.60 -5.21
C ASP A 21 -1.65 25.20 -5.71
N PRO A 22 -2.30 24.10 -5.30
CA PRO A 22 -1.90 22.74 -5.72
C PRO A 22 -1.76 22.57 -7.23
N LYS A 23 -2.63 23.20 -8.03
CA LYS A 23 -2.57 23.14 -9.49
C LYS A 23 -1.33 23.87 -10.04
N GLU A 24 -1.08 25.07 -9.56
CA GLU A 24 0.10 25.86 -9.93
C GLU A 24 1.40 25.16 -9.52
N GLY A 25 1.40 24.56 -8.31
CA GLY A 25 2.53 23.77 -7.83
C GLY A 25 2.86 22.60 -8.74
N LEU A 26 1.86 21.85 -9.20
CA LEU A 26 2.05 20.75 -10.14
C LEU A 26 2.53 21.22 -11.52
N GLU A 27 2.02 22.32 -12.01
CA GLU A 27 2.50 22.94 -13.27
C GLU A 27 3.96 23.38 -13.18
N LEU A 28 4.37 23.95 -12.03
CA LEU A 28 5.75 24.32 -11.77
C LEU A 28 6.67 23.09 -11.70
N ILE A 29 6.24 21.99 -11.08
CA ILE A 29 6.98 20.73 -11.07
C ILE A 29 7.25 20.27 -12.50
N CYS A 30 6.23 20.23 -13.36
CA CYS A 30 6.39 19.84 -14.76
C CYS A 30 7.35 20.77 -15.54
N LYS A 31 7.31 22.10 -15.30
CA LYS A 31 8.21 23.08 -15.94
C LYS A 31 9.66 22.94 -15.48
N THR A 32 9.87 22.57 -14.23
CA THR A 32 11.21 22.46 -13.63
C THR A 32 11.83 21.07 -13.80
N ALA A 33 11.07 20.09 -14.24
CA ALA A 33 11.55 18.76 -14.59
C ALA A 33 12.54 18.85 -15.76
N SER A 34 13.79 18.45 -15.50
CA SER A 34 14.89 18.61 -16.47
C SER A 34 15.57 17.31 -16.86
N ALA A 35 15.12 16.17 -16.30
CA ALA A 35 15.65 14.86 -16.60
C ALA A 35 15.17 14.37 -17.98
N LYS A 36 15.93 13.42 -18.56
CA LYS A 36 15.56 12.74 -19.81
C LYS A 36 14.90 11.37 -19.58
N PHE A 37 14.38 11.15 -18.39
CA PHE A 37 13.69 9.95 -17.95
C PHE A 37 12.47 10.35 -17.11
N ASP A 38 11.55 9.43 -16.88
CA ASP A 38 10.36 9.65 -16.06
C ASP A 38 10.76 9.90 -14.60
N GLU A 39 10.48 11.12 -14.12
CA GLU A 39 10.77 11.52 -12.74
C GLU A 39 9.57 11.19 -11.85
N THR A 40 9.85 10.86 -10.59
CA THR A 40 8.80 10.59 -9.59
C THR A 40 8.42 11.87 -8.86
N VAL A 41 7.12 12.15 -8.78
CA VAL A 41 6.58 13.24 -7.97
C VAL A 41 6.16 12.68 -6.59
N GLU A 42 6.68 13.28 -5.53
CA GLU A 42 6.37 12.90 -4.16
C GLU A 42 5.68 14.05 -3.43
N LEU A 43 4.64 13.73 -2.66
CA LEU A 43 3.93 14.68 -1.80
C LEU A 43 4.23 14.39 -0.33
N HIS A 44 4.79 15.38 0.37
CA HIS A 44 5.03 15.32 1.80
C HIS A 44 4.10 16.29 2.54
N VAL A 45 3.24 15.76 3.41
CA VAL A 45 2.24 16.54 4.13
C VAL A 45 2.57 16.60 5.62
N LYS A 46 2.72 17.81 6.16
CA LYS A 46 2.83 18.05 7.60
C LYS A 46 1.43 18.21 8.19
N LEU A 47 0.94 17.15 8.85
CA LEU A 47 -0.45 17.10 9.33
C LEU A 47 -0.77 17.99 10.54
N GLY A 48 0.24 18.51 11.26
CA GLY A 48 0.01 19.30 12.46
C GLY A 48 -0.49 18.48 13.67
N VAL A 49 -0.27 17.16 13.67
CA VAL A 49 -0.63 16.24 14.76
C VAL A 49 0.57 15.95 15.65
N ASP A 50 0.32 15.64 16.93
CA ASP A 50 1.32 15.12 17.86
C ASP A 50 1.15 13.59 18.00
N SER A 51 2.00 12.84 17.33
CA SER A 51 1.93 11.37 17.30
C SER A 51 2.25 10.68 18.65
N ARG A 52 2.66 11.45 19.68
CA ARG A 52 2.82 10.93 21.05
C ARG A 52 1.48 10.65 21.72
N HIS A 53 0.41 11.30 21.28
CA HIS A 53 -0.94 11.07 21.75
C HIS A 53 -1.64 10.01 20.89
N ALA A 54 -2.23 9.01 21.53
CA ALA A 54 -2.85 7.88 20.84
C ALA A 54 -4.03 8.28 19.93
N ASP A 55 -4.77 9.31 20.31
CA ASP A 55 -5.90 9.89 19.56
C ASP A 55 -5.47 10.68 18.32
N GLN A 56 -4.20 11.12 18.27
CA GLN A 56 -3.63 11.87 17.15
C GLN A 56 -2.77 11.00 16.21
N GLN A 57 -2.69 9.70 16.47
CA GLN A 57 -2.00 8.77 15.57
C GLN A 57 -2.88 8.46 14.36
N VAL A 58 -2.40 8.85 13.17
CA VAL A 58 -3.09 8.58 11.91
C VAL A 58 -2.58 7.27 11.32
N ARG A 59 -3.46 6.27 11.26
CA ARG A 59 -3.21 5.00 10.59
C ARG A 59 -4.52 4.49 9.97
N GLY A 60 -4.51 4.26 8.66
CA GLY A 60 -5.67 3.75 7.95
C GLY A 60 -5.31 3.26 6.56
N ALA A 61 -6.27 2.64 5.90
CA ALA A 61 -6.23 2.32 4.48
C ALA A 61 -7.33 3.11 3.76
N ILE A 62 -7.06 3.53 2.55
CA ILE A 62 -8.00 4.24 1.70
C ILE A 62 -7.86 3.74 0.27
N VAL A 63 -9.00 3.54 -0.38
CA VAL A 63 -9.04 3.19 -1.81
C VAL A 63 -8.88 4.45 -2.63
N LEU A 64 -7.88 4.48 -3.51
CA LEU A 64 -7.64 5.61 -4.38
C LEU A 64 -8.56 5.56 -5.61
N PRO A 65 -9.18 6.68 -6.02
CA PRO A 65 -10.13 6.72 -7.13
C PRO A 65 -9.56 6.20 -8.46
N ASN A 66 -8.26 6.42 -8.69
CA ASN A 66 -7.56 6.03 -9.92
C ASN A 66 -6.56 4.88 -9.68
N GLY A 67 -6.65 4.21 -8.53
CA GLY A 67 -5.73 3.16 -8.13
C GLY A 67 -4.29 3.63 -7.92
N THR A 68 -3.37 2.69 -7.83
CA THR A 68 -1.93 2.93 -7.62
C THR A 68 -1.09 2.67 -8.87
N GLY A 69 -1.71 2.22 -9.97
CA GLY A 69 -1.00 1.79 -11.18
C GLY A 69 -0.20 0.48 -11.02
N LYS A 70 -0.33 -0.20 -9.88
CA LYS A 70 0.34 -1.48 -9.61
C LYS A 70 -0.71 -2.58 -9.50
N THR A 71 -0.42 -3.73 -10.10
CA THR A 71 -1.21 -4.96 -9.92
C THR A 71 -0.55 -5.78 -8.82
N ALA A 72 -1.29 -6.03 -7.74
CA ALA A 72 -0.81 -6.83 -6.61
C ALA A 72 -1.32 -8.27 -6.75
N ARG A 73 -0.47 -9.24 -6.46
CA ARG A 73 -0.87 -10.65 -6.36
C ARG A 73 -1.47 -10.88 -4.99
N VAL A 74 -2.73 -11.26 -4.96
CA VAL A 74 -3.51 -11.38 -3.72
C VAL A 74 -3.63 -12.84 -3.30
N LEU A 75 -3.23 -13.11 -2.05
CA LEU A 75 -3.44 -14.37 -1.39
C LEU A 75 -4.56 -14.25 -0.35
N VAL A 76 -5.56 -15.13 -0.44
CA VAL A 76 -6.72 -15.11 0.45
C VAL A 76 -6.78 -16.38 1.30
N PHE A 77 -6.83 -16.18 2.62
CA PHE A 77 -7.15 -17.23 3.58
C PHE A 77 -8.65 -17.22 3.90
N ALA A 78 -9.39 -18.15 3.29
CA ALA A 78 -10.82 -18.29 3.51
C ALA A 78 -11.27 -19.74 3.34
N LYS A 79 -12.45 -20.10 3.89
CA LYS A 79 -13.07 -21.41 3.80
C LYS A 79 -14.45 -21.34 3.18
N GLY A 80 -14.85 -22.44 2.53
CA GLY A 80 -16.22 -22.60 1.99
C GLY A 80 -16.59 -21.47 1.02
N ASP A 81 -17.81 -20.99 1.13
CA ASP A 81 -18.38 -19.96 0.24
C ASP A 81 -17.54 -18.69 0.11
N LYS A 82 -16.80 -18.32 1.19
CA LYS A 82 -15.90 -17.17 1.18
C LYS A 82 -14.69 -17.42 0.27
N ALA A 83 -14.22 -18.66 0.18
CA ALA A 83 -13.10 -19.01 -0.70
C ALA A 83 -13.55 -18.94 -2.18
N ASP A 84 -14.75 -19.40 -2.48
CA ASP A 84 -15.31 -19.33 -3.83
C ASP A 84 -15.57 -17.88 -4.25
N ALA A 85 -16.15 -17.08 -3.36
CA ALA A 85 -16.32 -15.63 -3.58
C ALA A 85 -14.98 -14.89 -3.82
N ALA A 86 -13.90 -15.29 -3.13
CA ALA A 86 -12.59 -14.72 -3.36
C ALA A 86 -12.00 -15.09 -4.73
N ARG A 87 -12.23 -16.34 -5.19
CA ARG A 87 -11.82 -16.78 -6.54
C ARG A 87 -12.57 -16.02 -7.63
N GLU A 88 -13.88 -15.87 -7.47
CA GLU A 88 -14.73 -15.09 -8.40
C GLU A 88 -14.35 -13.60 -8.43
N ALA A 89 -13.86 -13.07 -7.31
CA ALA A 89 -13.40 -11.69 -7.21
C ALA A 89 -12.03 -11.45 -7.88
N GLY A 90 -11.31 -12.53 -8.25
CA GLY A 90 -10.03 -12.45 -8.96
C GLY A 90 -8.79 -12.60 -8.06
N ALA A 91 -8.91 -13.23 -6.89
CA ALA A 91 -7.74 -13.55 -6.06
C ALA A 91 -6.81 -14.56 -6.75
N ASP A 92 -5.51 -14.31 -6.75
CA ASP A 92 -4.52 -15.17 -7.40
C ASP A 92 -4.35 -16.51 -6.67
N PHE A 93 -4.40 -16.46 -5.34
CA PHE A 93 -4.23 -17.64 -4.50
C PHE A 93 -5.30 -17.67 -3.42
N VAL A 94 -6.06 -18.74 -3.36
CA VAL A 94 -7.11 -18.95 -2.35
C VAL A 94 -6.93 -20.32 -1.73
N GLY A 95 -6.84 -20.39 -0.42
CA GLY A 95 -6.69 -21.67 0.29
C GLY A 95 -6.79 -21.52 1.80
N ASP A 96 -6.50 -22.61 2.48
CA ASP A 96 -6.59 -22.78 3.92
C ASP A 96 -5.24 -23.25 4.50
N MET A 97 -5.23 -24.43 5.15
CA MET A 97 -4.05 -25.01 5.79
C MET A 97 -2.96 -25.39 4.79
N ASP A 98 -3.31 -25.76 3.60
CA ASP A 98 -2.40 -26.09 2.49
C ASP A 98 -1.45 -24.94 2.15
N LEU A 99 -1.98 -23.72 2.05
CA LEU A 99 -1.17 -22.52 1.84
C LEU A 99 -0.31 -22.15 3.06
N VAL A 100 -0.80 -22.38 4.27
CA VAL A 100 0.00 -22.20 5.48
C VAL A 100 1.22 -23.11 5.48
N GLU A 101 1.02 -24.39 5.18
CA GLU A 101 2.10 -25.35 5.10
C GLU A 101 3.11 -25.01 4.00
N LYS A 102 2.63 -24.58 2.84
CA LYS A 102 3.47 -24.14 1.74
C LYS A 102 4.37 -22.96 2.12
N ILE A 103 3.78 -21.94 2.77
CA ILE A 103 4.55 -20.78 3.24
C ILE A 103 5.60 -21.19 4.29
N GLN A 104 5.24 -22.10 5.24
CA GLN A 104 6.15 -22.51 6.31
C GLN A 104 7.26 -23.44 5.83
N LYS A 105 6.94 -24.42 4.99
CA LYS A 105 7.89 -25.45 4.58
C LYS A 105 8.75 -25.00 3.39
N GLU A 106 8.17 -24.29 2.45
CA GLU A 106 8.83 -23.93 1.19
C GLU A 106 9.34 -22.48 1.16
N ASN A 107 9.08 -21.69 2.21
CA ASN A 107 9.35 -20.24 2.20
C ASN A 107 8.77 -19.54 0.96
N TRP A 108 7.57 -19.94 0.55
CA TRP A 108 6.93 -19.42 -0.65
C TRP A 108 6.26 -18.06 -0.39
N PHE A 109 6.65 -17.05 -1.17
CA PHE A 109 6.14 -15.68 -1.11
C PHE A 109 5.79 -15.14 -2.49
N GLY A 110 5.07 -15.92 -3.28
CA GLY A 110 4.62 -15.53 -4.62
C GLY A 110 3.49 -14.51 -4.64
N PHE A 111 3.24 -13.80 -3.55
CA PHE A 111 2.15 -12.85 -3.36
C PHE A 111 2.65 -11.55 -2.74
N ASP A 112 1.89 -10.48 -2.94
CA ASP A 112 2.23 -9.13 -2.49
C ASP A 112 1.29 -8.63 -1.38
N VAL A 113 0.06 -9.17 -1.31
CA VAL A 113 -0.94 -8.83 -0.30
C VAL A 113 -1.58 -10.10 0.25
N VAL A 114 -1.87 -10.09 1.54
CA VAL A 114 -2.59 -11.18 2.22
C VAL A 114 -3.91 -10.66 2.77
N VAL A 115 -5.00 -11.29 2.37
CA VAL A 115 -6.35 -11.07 2.90
C VAL A 115 -6.77 -12.29 3.70
N ALA A 116 -7.42 -12.10 4.83
CA ALA A 116 -7.90 -13.20 5.65
C ALA A 116 -9.33 -12.97 6.14
N SER A 117 -10.15 -14.01 6.13
CA SER A 117 -11.40 -13.97 6.87
C SER A 117 -11.11 -14.01 8.39
N PRO A 118 -11.94 -13.38 9.24
CA PRO A 118 -11.73 -13.38 10.68
C PRO A 118 -11.58 -14.79 11.28
N ASP A 119 -12.32 -15.76 10.72
CA ASP A 119 -12.31 -17.17 11.14
C ASP A 119 -10.94 -17.83 10.94
N MET A 120 -10.18 -17.37 9.94
CA MET A 120 -8.87 -17.90 9.58
C MET A 120 -7.71 -17.24 10.34
N MET A 121 -7.96 -16.16 11.08
CA MET A 121 -6.90 -15.44 11.79
C MET A 121 -6.16 -16.29 12.83
N GLY A 122 -6.83 -17.28 13.45
CA GLY A 122 -6.16 -18.23 14.34
C GLY A 122 -5.11 -19.10 13.65
N VAL A 123 -5.33 -19.41 12.38
CA VAL A 123 -4.40 -20.17 11.53
C VAL A 123 -3.29 -19.27 11.01
N VAL A 124 -3.66 -18.11 10.46
CA VAL A 124 -2.74 -17.10 9.93
C VAL A 124 -1.81 -16.55 11.03
N GLY A 125 -2.29 -16.49 12.28
CA GLY A 125 -1.47 -16.09 13.43
C GLY A 125 -0.20 -16.93 13.62
N ARG A 126 -0.22 -18.20 13.22
CA ARG A 126 0.96 -19.09 13.24
C ARG A 126 2.04 -18.63 12.24
N LEU A 127 1.64 -17.93 11.19
CA LEU A 127 2.54 -17.34 10.19
C LEU A 127 3.11 -15.98 10.63
N GLY A 128 2.70 -15.44 11.79
CA GLY A 128 3.08 -14.10 12.23
C GLY A 128 4.59 -13.87 12.30
N LYS A 129 5.37 -14.89 12.68
CA LYS A 129 6.85 -14.82 12.70
C LYS A 129 7.47 -14.70 11.31
N VAL A 130 6.76 -15.13 10.28
CA VAL A 130 7.22 -15.17 8.89
C VAL A 130 6.64 -13.99 8.08
N LEU A 131 5.35 -13.72 8.21
CA LEU A 131 4.66 -12.64 7.50
C LEU A 131 4.91 -11.26 8.13
N GLY A 132 5.08 -11.20 9.46
CA GLY A 132 5.27 -9.94 10.19
C GLY A 132 6.48 -9.14 9.73
N PRO A 133 7.70 -9.71 9.72
CA PRO A 133 8.90 -9.01 9.27
C PRO A 133 8.85 -8.55 7.81
N LYS A 134 8.04 -9.22 6.98
CA LYS A 134 7.83 -8.86 5.56
C LYS A 134 6.72 -7.83 5.35
N GLY A 135 6.01 -7.42 6.40
CA GLY A 135 4.88 -6.50 6.29
C GLY A 135 3.63 -7.10 5.64
N LEU A 136 3.57 -8.43 5.48
CA LEU A 136 2.48 -9.15 4.82
C LEU A 136 1.40 -9.65 5.77
N MET A 137 1.51 -9.36 7.07
CA MET A 137 0.52 -9.80 8.06
C MET A 137 -0.80 -9.05 7.89
N PRO A 138 -1.92 -9.75 7.67
CA PRO A 138 -3.22 -9.11 7.55
C PRO A 138 -3.64 -8.42 8.85
N SER A 139 -4.30 -7.27 8.73
CA SER A 139 -4.71 -6.45 9.87
C SER A 139 -6.10 -5.85 9.64
N PRO A 140 -6.97 -5.85 10.67
CA PRO A 140 -8.27 -5.18 10.58
C PRO A 140 -8.16 -3.68 10.28
N LYS A 141 -7.12 -3.03 10.82
CA LYS A 141 -6.87 -1.59 10.59
C LYS A 141 -6.48 -1.27 9.15
N ALA A 142 -5.91 -2.23 8.44
CA ALA A 142 -5.57 -2.10 7.03
C ALA A 142 -6.67 -2.63 6.09
N GLY A 143 -7.82 -3.06 6.62
CA GLY A 143 -8.92 -3.61 5.83
C GLY A 143 -8.67 -5.02 5.28
N THR A 144 -7.51 -5.62 5.55
CA THR A 144 -7.13 -6.95 5.03
C THR A 144 -7.65 -8.12 5.87
N VAL A 145 -8.29 -7.84 7.00
CA VAL A 145 -9.08 -8.83 7.77
C VAL A 145 -10.53 -8.40 7.72
N THR A 146 -11.33 -9.10 6.93
CA THR A 146 -12.74 -8.76 6.71
C THR A 146 -13.59 -10.01 6.49
N PRO A 147 -14.87 -10.00 6.89
CA PRO A 147 -15.81 -11.05 6.53
C PRO A 147 -16.15 -11.04 5.03
N ASP A 148 -16.06 -9.88 4.38
CA ASP A 148 -16.29 -9.70 2.95
C ASP A 148 -14.95 -9.71 2.20
N VAL A 149 -14.44 -10.90 1.96
CA VAL A 149 -13.15 -11.12 1.28
C VAL A 149 -13.20 -10.71 -0.20
N ALA A 150 -14.38 -10.84 -0.84
CA ALA A 150 -14.54 -10.48 -2.24
C ALA A 150 -14.37 -8.98 -2.48
N LYS A 151 -14.89 -8.16 -1.57
CA LYS A 151 -14.70 -6.71 -1.61
C LYS A 151 -13.24 -6.33 -1.42
N ALA A 152 -12.58 -6.93 -0.42
CA ALA A 152 -11.16 -6.63 -0.14
C ALA A 152 -10.19 -7.03 -1.26
N VAL A 153 -10.56 -8.02 -2.09
CA VAL A 153 -9.77 -8.42 -3.27
C VAL A 153 -9.90 -7.41 -4.41
N LYS A 154 -11.07 -6.76 -4.55
CA LYS A 154 -11.33 -5.77 -5.61
C LYS A 154 -10.80 -4.38 -5.31
N GLU A 155 -10.61 -4.04 -4.02
CA GLU A 155 -10.06 -2.78 -3.52
C GLU A 155 -8.52 -2.76 -3.59
#